data_9816a22bb6cc254a3b407de7f02e7f8f
#
_entry.id   9816a22bb6cc254a3b407de7f02e7f8f
#
_cell.length_a   1.000
_cell.length_b   1.000
_cell.length_c   1.000
_cell.angle_alpha   90.00
_cell.angle_beta   90.00
_cell.angle_gamma   90.00
#
_symmetry.space_group_name_H-M   'P 1'
#
loop_
_entity.id
_entity.type
_entity.pdbx_description
1 polymer ?
#
loop_
_entity_poly.entity_id
_entity_poly.type
_entity_poly.pdbx_seq_one_letter_code
_entity_poly.pdbx_strand_id
1 'polypeptide(L)'
;MGWGLQYAAVGDTADTRFVLAADGAGRRNARRAAERALTETESAILVSTGFCGALDESLNTGQVVMAERVCEEGAAPAPGEGPMVLGVDRVITAAAEKKRLRESTGADIVDMESHELRRVADERGMRFLAVRVVTDGARHDLAIDFNRARDGAGRFGPWRVLGLALARPWTGLPELFRLARVSARASERLGGFLAGCQF
;
A
#
# COMPACT_ATOMS: atom_id res chain seq x y z
N MET A 1 -4.96 -3.86 13.58
CA MET A 1 -5.33 -2.55 13.02
C MET A 1 -4.27 -1.53 13.41
N GLY A 2 -3.23 -1.40 12.59
CA GLY A 2 -2.12 -0.51 12.91
C GLY A 2 -2.29 0.86 12.25
N TRP A 3 -3.29 1.61 12.65
CA TRP A 3 -3.45 3.00 12.21
C TRP A 3 -2.40 3.87 12.89
N GLY A 4 -1.21 3.96 12.29
CA GLY A 4 -0.15 4.83 12.78
C GLY A 4 0.71 4.27 13.91
N LEU A 5 0.76 2.96 14.10
CA LEU A 5 1.71 2.32 15.01
C LEU A 5 3.11 2.37 14.41
N GLN A 6 4.03 2.96 15.14
CA GLN A 6 5.46 2.77 14.91
C GLN A 6 5.81 1.36 15.38
N TYR A 7 6.28 0.54 14.47
CA TYR A 7 6.64 -0.84 14.75
C TYR A 7 7.94 -1.19 14.05
N ALA A 8 8.80 -1.89 14.75
CA ALA A 8 9.95 -2.56 14.18
C ALA A 8 10.16 -3.90 14.90
N ALA A 9 10.33 -4.95 14.13
CA ALA A 9 10.65 -6.28 14.64
C ALA A 9 11.67 -6.95 13.76
N VAL A 10 12.55 -7.71 14.37
CA VAL A 10 13.50 -8.60 13.69
C VAL A 10 12.96 -10.01 13.81
N GLY A 11 12.97 -10.76 12.73
CA GLY A 11 12.57 -12.15 12.69
C GLY A 11 13.53 -12.96 11.83
N ASP A 12 13.67 -14.23 12.14
CA ASP A 12 14.46 -15.19 11.39
C ASP A 12 13.55 -16.33 10.94
N THR A 13 13.66 -16.71 9.68
CA THR A 13 13.20 -18.01 9.16
C THR A 13 14.42 -18.92 9.01
N ALA A 14 14.21 -20.19 8.62
CA ALA A 14 15.31 -21.14 8.47
C ALA A 14 16.44 -20.64 7.56
N ASP A 15 16.10 -19.82 6.55
CA ASP A 15 17.04 -19.38 5.51
C ASP A 15 17.09 -17.86 5.30
N THR A 16 16.29 -17.07 6.01
CA THR A 16 16.18 -15.63 5.75
C THR A 16 15.96 -14.84 7.03
N ARG A 17 16.82 -13.85 7.27
CA ARG A 17 16.60 -12.82 8.29
C ARG A 17 15.83 -11.67 7.69
N PHE A 18 14.80 -11.21 8.38
CA PHE A 18 14.01 -10.06 7.96
C PHE A 18 13.85 -9.03 9.09
N VAL A 19 13.71 -7.77 8.68
CA VAL A 19 13.34 -6.67 9.57
C VAL A 19 12.03 -6.09 9.05
N LEU A 20 11.00 -6.11 9.89
CA LEU A 20 9.72 -5.50 9.59
C LEU A 20 9.63 -4.14 10.28
N ALA A 21 9.37 -3.07 9.52
CA ALA A 21 9.17 -1.74 10.07
C ALA A 21 7.92 -1.07 9.49
N ALA A 22 7.18 -0.36 10.34
CA ALA A 22 6.03 0.43 9.94
C ALA A 22 5.97 1.73 10.74
N ASP A 23 5.68 2.85 10.07
CA ASP A 23 5.62 4.19 10.67
C ASP A 23 4.38 4.99 10.22
N GLY A 24 3.35 4.31 9.74
CA GLY A 24 2.13 4.90 9.20
C GLY A 24 2.15 5.05 7.68
N ALA A 25 1.06 5.62 7.13
CA ALA A 25 0.87 5.73 5.70
C ALA A 25 1.58 6.94 5.09
N GLY A 26 1.92 6.82 3.80
CA GLY A 26 2.46 7.87 2.94
C GLY A 26 3.98 7.95 2.91
N ARG A 27 4.50 8.64 1.89
CA ARG A 27 5.91 8.68 1.49
C ARG A 27 6.88 8.93 2.65
N ARG A 28 6.64 9.98 3.46
CA ARG A 28 7.54 10.35 4.57
C ARG A 28 7.65 9.26 5.63
N ASN A 29 6.53 8.64 5.97
CA ASN A 29 6.48 7.57 6.96
C ASN A 29 7.13 6.29 6.42
N ALA A 30 6.90 5.98 5.15
CA ALA A 30 7.54 4.86 4.46
C ALA A 30 9.07 4.99 4.44
N ARG A 31 9.59 6.18 4.07
CA ARG A 31 11.03 6.45 4.11
C ARG A 31 11.61 6.25 5.51
N ARG A 32 10.97 6.83 6.55
CA ARG A 32 11.44 6.66 7.94
C ARG A 32 11.43 5.21 8.39
N ALA A 33 10.38 4.45 8.02
CA ALA A 33 10.31 3.03 8.32
C ALA A 33 11.46 2.25 7.66
N ALA A 34 11.72 2.53 6.38
CA ALA A 34 12.82 1.90 5.65
C ALA A 34 14.19 2.27 6.24
N GLU A 35 14.45 3.54 6.50
CA GLU A 35 15.71 4.01 7.11
C GLU A 35 15.93 3.34 8.46
N ARG A 36 14.89 3.23 9.29
CA ARG A 36 14.97 2.53 10.57
C ARG A 36 15.25 1.03 10.41
N ALA A 37 14.58 0.35 9.49
CA ALA A 37 14.83 -1.06 9.21
C ALA A 37 16.28 -1.29 8.77
N LEU A 38 16.81 -0.40 7.94
CA LEU A 38 18.16 -0.49 7.38
C LEU A 38 19.27 -0.14 8.40
N THR A 39 18.94 0.41 9.57
CA THR A 39 19.91 0.51 10.68
C THR A 39 20.13 -0.83 11.40
N GLU A 40 19.19 -1.75 11.28
CA GLU A 40 19.22 -3.05 11.98
C GLU A 40 19.82 -4.18 11.11
N THR A 41 19.98 -3.96 9.80
CA THR A 41 20.46 -4.99 8.89
C THR A 41 21.03 -4.42 7.60
N GLU A 42 22.04 -5.10 7.05
CA GLU A 42 22.44 -4.98 5.65
C GLU A 42 21.55 -5.93 4.84
N SER A 43 20.62 -5.38 4.09
CA SER A 43 19.67 -6.15 3.32
C SER A 43 19.95 -6.06 1.81
N ALA A 44 19.75 -7.17 1.10
CA ALA A 44 19.86 -7.22 -0.36
C ALA A 44 18.56 -6.75 -1.06
N ILE A 45 17.42 -6.85 -0.37
CA ILE A 45 16.10 -6.55 -0.92
C ILE A 45 15.31 -5.65 0.03
N LEU A 46 14.69 -4.60 -0.50
CA LEU A 46 13.69 -3.80 0.19
C LEU A 46 12.31 -4.21 -0.29
N VAL A 47 11.50 -4.78 0.61
CA VAL A 47 10.13 -5.19 0.30
C VAL A 47 9.15 -4.15 0.83
N SER A 48 8.38 -3.54 -0.06
CA SER A 48 7.24 -2.70 0.27
C SER A 48 5.99 -3.56 0.39
N THR A 49 5.44 -3.72 1.60
CA THR A 49 4.26 -4.57 1.81
C THR A 49 3.08 -3.80 2.40
N GLY A 50 1.85 -4.19 2.05
CA GLY A 50 0.63 -3.54 2.55
C GLY A 50 -0.54 -3.63 1.58
N PHE A 51 -1.48 -2.71 1.73
CA PHE A 51 -2.71 -2.63 0.93
C PHE A 51 -2.54 -1.76 -0.31
N CYS A 52 -3.39 -2.01 -1.31
CA CYS A 52 -3.48 -1.19 -2.52
C CYS A 52 -4.91 -1.13 -3.05
N GLY A 53 -5.20 -0.12 -3.88
CA GLY A 53 -6.35 -0.10 -4.76
C GLY A 53 -6.01 -0.75 -6.11
N ALA A 54 -6.98 -1.45 -6.71
CA ALA A 54 -6.83 -1.92 -8.09
C ALA A 54 -7.10 -0.76 -9.07
N LEU A 55 -6.29 -0.69 -10.12
CA LEU A 55 -6.53 0.12 -11.32
C LEU A 55 -6.96 -0.78 -12.49
N ASP A 56 -6.44 -2.01 -12.54
CA ASP A 56 -6.84 -3.03 -13.50
C ASP A 56 -8.12 -3.73 -13.04
N GLU A 57 -9.12 -3.80 -13.92
CA GLU A 57 -10.42 -4.40 -13.64
C GLU A 57 -10.38 -5.93 -13.49
N SER A 58 -9.32 -6.59 -13.94
CA SER A 58 -9.12 -8.03 -13.79
C SER A 58 -8.71 -8.42 -12.36
N LEU A 59 -8.22 -7.47 -11.56
CA LEU A 59 -7.77 -7.70 -10.20
C LEU A 59 -8.94 -7.72 -9.21
N ASN A 60 -8.96 -8.75 -8.39
CA ASN A 60 -10.00 -8.97 -7.40
C ASN A 60 -9.56 -8.53 -5.98
N THR A 61 -10.51 -8.06 -5.19
CA THR A 61 -10.30 -7.79 -3.76
C THR A 61 -9.76 -9.03 -3.04
N GLY A 62 -8.68 -8.85 -2.29
CA GLY A 62 -7.97 -9.92 -1.59
C GLY A 62 -6.92 -10.63 -2.46
N GLN A 63 -6.75 -10.27 -3.72
CA GLN A 63 -5.66 -10.78 -4.55
C GLN A 63 -4.34 -10.14 -4.13
N VAL A 64 -3.29 -10.96 -3.99
CA VAL A 64 -1.92 -10.50 -3.76
C VAL A 64 -1.26 -10.23 -5.11
N VAL A 65 -0.63 -9.08 -5.24
CA VAL A 65 0.11 -8.64 -6.42
C VAL A 65 1.56 -8.40 -6.03
N MET A 66 2.48 -9.01 -6.77
CA MET A 66 3.92 -8.73 -6.68
C MET A 66 4.33 -7.86 -7.86
N ALA A 67 5.04 -6.77 -7.60
CA ALA A 67 5.49 -5.85 -8.64
C ALA A 67 6.89 -5.32 -8.34
N GLU A 68 7.77 -5.39 -9.34
CA GLU A 68 9.08 -4.74 -9.31
C GLU A 68 9.04 -3.37 -10.01
N ARG A 69 8.01 -3.13 -10.82
CA ARG A 69 7.83 -1.90 -11.57
C ARG A 69 7.02 -0.90 -10.76
N VAL A 70 7.54 0.30 -10.67
CA VAL A 70 6.87 1.41 -9.99
C VAL A 70 6.92 2.64 -10.88
N CYS A 71 5.80 3.34 -11.01
CA CYS A 71 5.73 4.64 -11.68
C CYS A 71 5.15 5.71 -10.74
N GLU A 72 5.31 6.95 -11.14
CA GLU A 72 4.72 8.11 -10.49
C GLU A 72 3.70 8.76 -11.43
N GLU A 73 2.70 9.42 -10.87
CA GLU A 73 1.69 10.14 -11.65
C GLU A 73 2.37 11.22 -12.51
N GLY A 74 2.10 11.20 -13.80
CA GLY A 74 2.70 12.13 -14.78
C GLY A 74 4.10 11.74 -15.28
N ALA A 75 4.71 10.67 -14.76
CA ALA A 75 5.94 10.13 -15.28
C ALA A 75 5.70 9.08 -16.37
N ALA A 76 6.70 8.82 -17.20
CA ALA A 76 6.66 7.73 -18.15
C ALA A 76 6.53 6.38 -17.42
N PRO A 77 5.80 5.39 -17.98
CA PRO A 77 5.73 4.05 -17.41
C PRO A 77 7.10 3.44 -17.23
N ALA A 78 7.33 2.76 -16.11
CA ALA A 78 8.56 2.02 -15.88
C ALA A 78 8.71 0.92 -16.94
N PRO A 79 9.89 0.74 -17.53
CA PRO A 79 10.13 -0.31 -18.52
C PRO A 79 10.02 -1.71 -17.90
N GLY A 80 9.81 -2.72 -18.74
CA GLY A 80 9.76 -4.13 -18.33
C GLY A 80 8.35 -4.72 -18.43
N GLU A 81 8.26 -5.99 -18.07
CA GLU A 81 7.02 -6.79 -18.06
C GLU A 81 6.52 -7.01 -16.64
N GLY A 82 5.28 -7.49 -16.51
CA GLY A 82 4.63 -7.80 -15.24
C GLY A 82 3.92 -6.61 -14.59
N PRO A 83 3.34 -6.83 -13.40
CA PRO A 83 2.54 -5.84 -12.72
C PRO A 83 3.30 -4.57 -12.37
N MET A 84 2.60 -3.44 -12.40
CA MET A 84 3.16 -2.12 -12.10
C MET A 84 2.34 -1.39 -11.04
N VAL A 85 3.05 -0.78 -10.08
CA VAL A 85 2.45 0.05 -9.03
C VAL A 85 2.55 1.51 -9.39
N LEU A 86 1.45 2.23 -9.28
CA LEU A 86 1.43 3.69 -9.29
C LEU A 86 1.56 4.22 -7.86
N GLY A 87 2.62 4.97 -7.58
CA GLY A 87 2.79 5.64 -6.29
C GLY A 87 2.17 7.04 -6.30
N VAL A 88 1.20 7.30 -5.42
CA VAL A 88 0.53 8.61 -5.27
C VAL A 88 0.56 9.10 -3.83
N ASP A 89 0.26 10.37 -3.59
CA ASP A 89 0.23 10.93 -2.22
C ASP A 89 -1.17 11.02 -1.60
N ARG A 90 -2.15 10.42 -2.22
CA ARG A 90 -3.54 10.46 -1.79
C ARG A 90 -4.22 9.10 -1.96
N VAL A 91 -5.31 8.89 -1.24
CA VAL A 91 -6.21 7.76 -1.49
C VAL A 91 -7.07 8.08 -2.72
N ILE A 92 -7.07 7.19 -3.71
CA ILE A 92 -7.91 7.30 -4.90
C ILE A 92 -9.29 6.74 -4.56
N THR A 93 -10.28 7.60 -4.43
CA THR A 93 -11.61 7.22 -3.96
C THR A 93 -12.61 6.96 -5.07
N ALA A 94 -12.44 7.57 -6.24
CA ALA A 94 -13.40 7.48 -7.35
C ALA A 94 -12.96 6.46 -8.41
N ALA A 95 -13.86 5.58 -8.82
CA ALA A 95 -13.63 4.62 -9.89
C ALA A 95 -13.27 5.31 -11.22
N ALA A 96 -13.89 6.45 -11.51
CA ALA A 96 -13.55 7.24 -12.70
C ALA A 96 -12.11 7.77 -12.69
N GLU A 97 -11.57 8.10 -11.51
CA GLU A 97 -10.17 8.51 -11.35
C GLU A 97 -9.24 7.31 -11.51
N LYS A 98 -9.55 6.15 -10.93
CA LYS A 98 -8.80 4.90 -11.12
C LYS A 98 -8.68 4.54 -12.60
N LYS A 99 -9.78 4.63 -13.35
CA LYS A 99 -9.79 4.38 -14.79
C LYS A 99 -8.84 5.34 -15.53
N ARG A 100 -8.92 6.64 -15.28
CA ARG A 100 -8.03 7.63 -15.91
C ARG A 100 -6.56 7.35 -15.60
N LEU A 101 -6.24 7.00 -14.34
CA LEU A 101 -4.88 6.66 -13.93
C LEU A 101 -4.39 5.39 -14.65
N ARG A 102 -5.23 4.35 -14.79
CA ARG A 102 -4.91 3.15 -15.57
C ARG A 102 -4.60 3.51 -17.03
N GLU A 103 -5.46 4.30 -17.66
CA GLU A 103 -5.32 4.71 -19.07
C GLU A 103 -4.06 5.54 -19.29
N SER A 104 -3.71 6.43 -18.36
CA SER A 104 -2.57 7.33 -18.53
C SER A 104 -1.22 6.72 -18.14
N THR A 105 -1.18 5.77 -17.21
CA THR A 105 0.07 5.22 -16.67
C THR A 105 0.31 3.75 -17.05
N GLY A 106 -0.75 3.01 -17.37
CA GLY A 106 -0.69 1.56 -17.56
C GLY A 106 -0.51 0.77 -16.26
N ALA A 107 -0.52 1.42 -15.08
CA ALA A 107 -0.33 0.75 -13.80
C ALA A 107 -1.51 -0.13 -13.41
N ASP A 108 -1.23 -1.27 -12.76
CA ASP A 108 -2.23 -2.26 -12.39
C ASP A 108 -2.85 -1.99 -11.03
N ILE A 109 -2.06 -1.44 -10.11
CA ILE A 109 -2.46 -1.10 -8.75
C ILE A 109 -1.92 0.27 -8.34
N VAL A 110 -2.50 0.85 -7.30
CA VAL A 110 -2.11 2.15 -6.75
C VAL A 110 -1.91 2.06 -5.25
N ASP A 111 -0.84 2.69 -4.75
CA ASP A 111 -0.55 2.83 -3.32
C ASP A 111 0.07 4.20 -2.98
N MET A 112 0.48 4.38 -1.74
CA MET A 112 1.01 5.67 -1.25
C MET A 112 2.49 5.61 -0.87
N GLU A 113 3.13 4.47 -0.93
CA GLU A 113 4.46 4.23 -0.35
C GLU A 113 5.48 3.69 -1.34
N SER A 114 5.08 2.85 -2.31
CA SER A 114 5.99 2.08 -3.15
C SER A 114 6.95 2.96 -3.95
N HIS A 115 6.52 4.13 -4.43
CA HIS A 115 7.41 5.04 -5.15
C HIS A 115 8.57 5.51 -4.27
N GLU A 116 8.30 5.91 -3.03
CA GLU A 116 9.35 6.39 -2.12
C GLU A 116 10.27 5.27 -1.68
N LEU A 117 9.72 4.07 -1.42
CA LEU A 117 10.53 2.91 -1.05
C LEU A 117 11.39 2.42 -2.22
N ARG A 118 10.90 2.51 -3.45
CA ARG A 118 11.70 2.25 -4.64
C ARG A 118 12.88 3.21 -4.73
N ARG A 119 12.67 4.51 -4.48
CA ARG A 119 13.76 5.50 -4.44
C ARG A 119 14.79 5.16 -3.37
N VAL A 120 14.36 4.79 -2.16
CA VAL A 120 15.29 4.36 -1.09
C VAL A 120 16.11 3.15 -1.52
N ALA A 121 15.51 2.18 -2.20
CA ALA A 121 16.21 1.02 -2.73
C ALA A 121 17.25 1.42 -3.80
N ASP A 122 16.86 2.27 -4.75
CA ASP A 122 17.74 2.75 -5.81
C ASP A 122 18.93 3.57 -5.24
N GLU A 123 18.69 4.45 -4.26
CA GLU A 123 19.73 5.23 -3.57
C GLU A 123 20.78 4.36 -2.87
N ARG A 124 20.42 3.11 -2.54
CA ARG A 124 21.25 2.14 -1.79
C ARG A 124 21.72 0.95 -2.64
N GLY A 125 21.39 0.92 -3.92
CA GLY A 125 21.72 -0.19 -4.80
C GLY A 125 21.05 -1.52 -4.44
N MET A 126 19.90 -1.47 -3.77
CA MET A 126 19.13 -2.64 -3.33
C MET A 126 18.11 -3.06 -4.38
N ARG A 127 17.79 -4.34 -4.42
CA ARG A 127 16.58 -4.78 -5.14
C ARG A 127 15.33 -4.26 -4.45
N PHE A 128 14.31 -3.97 -5.23
CA PHE A 128 13.00 -3.54 -4.73
C PHE A 128 11.92 -4.51 -5.17
N LEU A 129 10.97 -4.77 -4.26
CA LEU A 129 9.78 -5.54 -4.54
C LEU A 129 8.59 -4.93 -3.79
N ALA A 130 7.50 -4.67 -4.49
CA ALA A 130 6.21 -4.38 -3.86
C ALA A 130 5.39 -5.66 -3.78
N VAL A 131 4.90 -5.99 -2.57
CA VAL A 131 3.96 -7.09 -2.32
C VAL A 131 2.71 -6.48 -1.72
N ARG A 132 1.66 -6.38 -2.53
CA ARG A 132 0.44 -5.65 -2.18
C ARG A 132 -0.77 -6.57 -2.23
N VAL A 133 -1.74 -6.34 -1.34
CA VAL A 133 -3.03 -6.99 -1.40
C VAL A 133 -4.13 -5.97 -1.72
N VAL A 134 -4.96 -6.31 -2.69
CA VAL A 134 -6.03 -5.44 -3.17
C VAL A 134 -7.14 -5.34 -2.13
N THR A 135 -7.49 -4.11 -1.70
CA THR A 135 -8.59 -3.85 -0.76
C THR A 135 -9.82 -3.26 -1.42
N ASP A 136 -9.65 -2.64 -2.58
CA ASP A 136 -10.74 -2.03 -3.34
C ASP A 136 -10.52 -2.18 -4.84
N GLY A 137 -11.55 -2.63 -5.53
CA GLY A 137 -11.51 -2.90 -6.97
C GLY A 137 -11.49 -1.62 -7.82
N ALA A 138 -11.10 -1.75 -9.08
CA ALA A 138 -10.99 -0.64 -10.03
C ALA A 138 -12.32 0.09 -10.27
N ARG A 139 -13.44 -0.62 -10.21
CA ARG A 139 -14.79 -0.08 -10.42
C ARG A 139 -15.50 0.36 -9.14
N HIS A 140 -14.79 0.30 -7.99
CA HIS A 140 -15.41 0.62 -6.70
C HIS A 140 -15.11 2.05 -6.28
N ASP A 141 -16.19 2.82 -6.02
CA ASP A 141 -16.10 4.13 -5.36
C ASP A 141 -16.05 3.94 -3.85
N LEU A 142 -15.07 4.55 -3.20
CA LEU A 142 -15.01 4.59 -1.73
C LEU A 142 -15.96 5.68 -1.22
N ALA A 143 -16.95 5.30 -0.44
CA ALA A 143 -17.94 6.24 0.12
C ALA A 143 -17.35 7.19 1.17
N ILE A 144 -16.17 6.86 1.73
CA ILE A 144 -15.45 7.66 2.73
C ILE A 144 -14.24 8.32 2.07
N ASP A 145 -14.16 9.63 2.18
CA ASP A 145 -12.97 10.38 1.74
C ASP A 145 -11.88 10.31 2.84
N PHE A 146 -11.03 9.31 2.72
CA PHE A 146 -9.91 9.09 3.66
C PHE A 146 -8.88 10.22 3.64
N ASN A 147 -8.77 10.97 2.55
CA ASN A 147 -7.85 12.10 2.46
C ASN A 147 -8.18 13.18 3.51
N ARG A 148 -9.47 13.38 3.81
CA ARG A 148 -9.93 14.30 4.85
C ARG A 148 -9.69 13.78 6.28
N ALA A 149 -9.52 12.47 6.46
CA ALA A 149 -9.23 11.86 7.75
C ALA A 149 -7.73 11.85 8.08
N ARG A 150 -6.89 12.12 7.09
CA ARG A 150 -5.42 12.14 7.23
C ARG A 150 -4.96 13.40 7.94
N ASP A 151 -4.06 13.28 8.91
CA ASP A 151 -3.41 14.40 9.56
C ASP A 151 -2.14 14.86 8.80
N GLY A 152 -1.55 15.99 9.21
CA GLY A 152 -0.31 16.51 8.61
C GLY A 152 0.92 15.57 8.75
N ALA A 153 0.84 14.58 9.64
CA ALA A 153 1.84 13.53 9.80
C ALA A 153 1.56 12.27 8.97
N GLY A 154 0.51 12.29 8.14
CA GLY A 154 0.12 11.16 7.28
C GLY A 154 -0.63 10.05 8.01
N ARG A 155 -1.11 10.27 9.24
CA ARG A 155 -1.84 9.27 10.02
C ARG A 155 -3.33 9.45 9.84
N PHE A 156 -4.06 8.34 9.74
CA PHE A 156 -5.51 8.33 9.69
C PHE A 156 -6.07 8.35 11.11
N GLY A 157 -6.77 9.40 11.48
CA GLY A 157 -7.42 9.49 12.78
C GLY A 157 -8.69 8.63 12.84
N PRO A 158 -8.80 7.60 13.71
CA PRO A 158 -9.97 6.71 13.74
C PRO A 158 -11.26 7.47 14.01
N TRP A 159 -11.24 8.45 14.88
CA TRP A 159 -12.39 9.30 15.17
C TRP A 159 -12.79 10.21 14.00
N ARG A 160 -11.82 10.66 13.20
CA ARG A 160 -12.10 11.42 11.97
C ARG A 160 -12.74 10.53 10.91
N VAL A 161 -12.22 9.30 10.72
CA VAL A 161 -12.82 8.32 9.81
C VAL A 161 -14.26 8.01 10.25
N LEU A 162 -14.48 7.75 11.54
CA LEU A 162 -15.81 7.51 12.07
C LEU A 162 -16.73 8.74 11.87
N GLY A 163 -16.26 9.94 12.12
CA GLY A 163 -17.01 11.18 11.88
C GLY A 163 -17.42 11.34 10.42
N LEU A 164 -16.52 11.04 9.47
CA LEU A 164 -16.82 11.07 8.03
C LEU A 164 -17.84 9.99 7.65
N ALA A 165 -17.77 8.80 8.23
CA ALA A 165 -18.76 7.73 8.01
C ALA A 165 -20.14 8.13 8.56
N LEU A 166 -20.20 8.75 9.74
CA LEU A 166 -21.45 9.21 10.37
C LEU A 166 -22.06 10.43 9.64
N ALA A 167 -21.27 11.23 8.93
CA ALA A 167 -21.79 12.32 8.11
C ALA A 167 -22.65 11.82 6.93
N ARG A 168 -22.47 10.54 6.53
CA ARG A 168 -23.28 9.86 5.50
C ARG A 168 -23.62 8.44 6.00
N PRO A 169 -24.47 8.29 7.02
CA PRO A 169 -24.63 7.02 7.75
C PRO A 169 -25.08 5.86 6.85
N TRP A 170 -25.91 6.13 5.86
CA TRP A 170 -26.45 5.10 4.96
C TRP A 170 -25.42 4.52 3.98
N THR A 171 -24.35 5.24 3.67
CA THR A 171 -23.27 4.78 2.78
C THR A 171 -21.94 4.61 3.50
N GLY A 172 -21.63 5.51 4.43
CA GLY A 172 -20.34 5.53 5.13
C GLY A 172 -20.18 4.41 6.15
N LEU A 173 -21.22 4.09 6.94
CA LEU A 173 -21.14 2.99 7.91
C LEU A 173 -21.04 1.61 7.24
N PRO A 174 -21.87 1.26 6.24
CA PRO A 174 -21.69 0.00 5.50
C PRO A 174 -20.31 -0.10 4.87
N GLU A 175 -19.79 0.99 4.31
CA GLU A 175 -18.46 1.03 3.73
C GLU A 175 -17.36 0.81 4.76
N LEU A 176 -17.47 1.43 5.95
CA LEU A 176 -16.51 1.24 7.03
C LEU A 176 -16.47 -0.23 7.48
N PHE A 177 -17.63 -0.88 7.64
CA PHE A 177 -17.70 -2.30 7.97
C PHE A 177 -17.16 -3.20 6.85
N ARG A 178 -17.46 -2.86 5.60
CA ARG A 178 -16.91 -3.56 4.44
C ARG A 178 -15.37 -3.50 4.45
N LEU A 179 -14.81 -2.30 4.56
CA LEU A 179 -13.37 -2.09 4.58
C LEU A 179 -12.70 -2.79 5.76
N ALA A 180 -13.30 -2.77 6.95
CA ALA A 180 -12.76 -3.47 8.11
C ALA A 180 -12.66 -4.98 7.86
N ARG A 181 -13.72 -5.59 7.30
CA ARG A 181 -13.73 -7.03 6.95
C ARG A 181 -12.74 -7.36 5.84
N VAL A 182 -12.69 -6.53 4.80
CA VAL A 182 -11.77 -6.72 3.66
C VAL A 182 -10.33 -6.60 4.14
N SER A 183 -10.00 -5.58 4.92
CA SER A 183 -8.65 -5.37 5.44
C SER A 183 -8.20 -6.52 6.36
N ALA A 184 -9.09 -7.05 7.21
CA ALA A 184 -8.77 -8.21 8.05
C ALA A 184 -8.39 -9.43 7.20
N ARG A 185 -9.23 -9.80 6.24
CA ARG A 185 -8.96 -10.92 5.33
C ARG A 185 -7.74 -10.70 4.44
N ALA A 186 -7.54 -9.46 3.98
CA ALA A 186 -6.40 -9.07 3.18
C ALA A 186 -5.09 -9.20 3.99
N SER A 187 -5.09 -8.79 5.27
CA SER A 187 -3.95 -8.95 6.17
C SER A 187 -3.58 -10.43 6.37
N GLU A 188 -4.57 -11.30 6.58
CA GLU A 188 -4.37 -12.74 6.72
C GLU A 188 -3.74 -13.34 5.44
N ARG A 189 -4.28 -12.99 4.28
CA ARG A 189 -3.75 -13.47 2.98
C ARG A 189 -2.33 -12.97 2.73
N LEU A 190 -2.09 -11.68 2.99
CA LEU A 190 -0.77 -11.09 2.81
C LEU A 190 0.25 -11.73 3.74
N GLY A 191 -0.10 -11.92 5.02
CA GLY A 191 0.76 -12.60 6.00
C GLY A 191 1.06 -14.04 5.62
N GLY A 192 0.05 -14.81 5.19
CA GLY A 192 0.23 -16.18 4.71
C GLY A 192 1.10 -16.25 3.45
N PHE A 193 0.93 -15.29 2.52
CA PHE A 193 1.76 -15.21 1.34
C PHE A 193 3.24 -14.92 1.68
N LEU A 194 3.49 -13.89 2.50
CA LEU A 194 4.84 -13.50 2.90
C LEU A 194 5.56 -14.59 3.69
N ALA A 195 4.84 -15.35 4.52
CA ALA A 195 5.40 -16.49 5.26
C ALA A 195 5.84 -17.64 4.35
N GLY A 196 5.29 -17.75 3.14
CA GLY A 196 5.68 -18.74 2.13
C GLY A 196 6.69 -18.24 1.10
N CYS A 197 7.07 -16.96 1.13
CA CYS A 197 8.05 -16.41 0.19
C CYS A 197 9.48 -16.71 0.63
N GLN A 198 10.31 -17.06 -0.35
CA GLN A 198 11.77 -17.02 -0.28
C GLN A 198 12.21 -15.82 -1.11
N PHE A 199 12.76 -14.81 -0.46
CA PHE A 199 13.20 -13.56 -1.10
C PHE A 199 14.69 -13.58 -1.42
#